data_5e598304141983b1d634bd66c129cd62
#
_entry.id   5e598304141983b1d634bd66c129cd62
#
_cell.length_a   1.000
_cell.length_b   1.000
_cell.length_c   1.000
_cell.angle_alpha   90.00
_cell.angle_beta   90.00
_cell.angle_gamma   90.00
#
_symmetry.space_group_name_H-M   'P 1'
#
loop_
_entity.id
_entity.type
_entity.pdbx_description
1 polymer ?
#
loop_
_entity_poly.entity_id
_entity_poly.type
_entity_poly.pdbx_seq_one_letter_code
_entity_poly.pdbx_strand_id
1 'polypeptide(L)'
;MFGFGKAPIPVAHDDGRIRARFLVKHPGFALDVDLDLPGRGVSALFGHSGSGKTSCLRCFAGLDRPQQGYLQVAGELWQDSERGFFLPAHKRAIGYVFQDANLFPHLSVRKNLEYGQRRIPAAQRKVALDQALQLLGIGHLLERMPSALSGGERQRVGIARALVTSPRLLLMDEPLASLDLKRKNEVLPYLQRLHEELDIPVLYVSHAPDEVARLADHLVLLDEGQVRASGPLKETLLRADLPFASDDEAEAVIDGQVCGHDAAYDLLQLNLPGSEACLRLPHAALPSAHRVRVKIKARDVSLSLQRAEGSSL
;
A
#
# COMPACT_ATOMS: atom_id res chain seq x y z
N MET A 1 -12.04 -29.10 16.96
CA MET A 1 -13.43 -28.57 16.90
C MET A 1 -13.35 -27.15 17.49
N PHE A 2 -12.96 -26.16 16.70
CA PHE A 2 -12.89 -24.77 17.16
C PHE A 2 -14.18 -24.09 16.73
N GLY A 3 -15.09 -23.89 17.69
CA GLY A 3 -16.32 -23.16 17.45
C GLY A 3 -16.06 -21.66 17.44
N PHE A 4 -16.31 -21.02 16.30
CA PHE A 4 -16.44 -19.57 16.24
C PHE A 4 -17.67 -19.16 17.05
N GLY A 5 -17.44 -18.54 18.22
CA GLY A 5 -18.48 -17.89 18.98
C GLY A 5 -19.12 -16.78 18.14
N LYS A 6 -20.40 -16.95 17.82
CA LYS A 6 -21.20 -15.97 17.07
C LYS A 6 -21.34 -14.68 17.87
N ALA A 7 -20.51 -13.68 17.57
CA ALA A 7 -20.90 -12.30 17.83
C ALA A 7 -21.84 -11.86 16.71
N PRO A 8 -22.98 -11.21 16.97
CA PRO A 8 -23.85 -10.69 15.94
C PRO A 8 -23.07 -9.61 15.16
N ILE A 9 -23.02 -9.77 13.83
CA ILE A 9 -22.45 -8.77 12.94
C ILE A 9 -23.31 -7.51 13.08
N PRO A 10 -22.74 -6.36 13.51
CA PRO A 10 -23.50 -5.12 13.61
C PRO A 10 -24.02 -4.71 12.23
N VAL A 11 -25.26 -4.24 12.18
CA VAL A 11 -25.83 -3.57 11.00
C VAL A 11 -24.90 -2.45 10.59
N ALA A 12 -24.55 -2.40 9.30
CA ALA A 12 -23.57 -1.55 8.71
C ALA A 12 -23.77 -0.06 9.05
N HIS A 13 -22.94 0.48 9.93
CA HIS A 13 -22.57 1.87 9.87
C HIS A 13 -21.51 1.99 8.76
N ASP A 14 -21.77 2.86 7.79
CA ASP A 14 -20.76 3.24 6.78
C ASP A 14 -19.72 4.12 7.47
N ASP A 15 -18.75 3.47 8.12
CA ASP A 15 -17.59 4.10 8.73
C ASP A 15 -16.40 4.17 7.76
N GLY A 16 -16.65 3.86 6.48
CA GLY A 16 -15.64 3.83 5.42
C GLY A 16 -14.66 2.66 5.52
N ARG A 17 -14.74 1.82 6.58
CA ARG A 17 -13.76 0.75 6.83
C ARG A 17 -13.92 -0.44 5.88
N ILE A 18 -12.87 -1.24 5.83
CA ILE A 18 -12.85 -2.51 5.10
C ILE A 18 -12.78 -3.64 6.12
N ARG A 19 -13.82 -4.48 6.15
CA ARG A 19 -13.89 -5.65 7.03
C ARG A 19 -13.85 -6.91 6.20
N ALA A 20 -12.89 -7.78 6.49
CA ALA A 20 -12.69 -9.01 5.75
C ALA A 20 -12.40 -10.18 6.70
N ARG A 21 -13.09 -11.29 6.48
CA ARG A 21 -12.79 -12.55 7.14
C ARG A 21 -12.77 -13.64 6.09
N PHE A 22 -11.64 -14.35 5.98
CA PHE A 22 -11.47 -15.39 4.99
C PHE A 22 -10.87 -16.65 5.61
N LEU A 23 -11.50 -17.80 5.33
CA LEU A 23 -10.94 -19.12 5.56
C LEU A 23 -10.79 -19.84 4.22
N VAL A 24 -9.55 -20.06 3.79
CA VAL A 24 -9.19 -20.80 2.56
C VAL A 24 -8.29 -21.95 2.94
N LYS A 25 -8.67 -23.18 2.58
CA LYS A 25 -7.88 -24.38 2.86
C LYS A 25 -7.40 -24.99 1.55
N HIS A 26 -6.09 -25.15 1.46
CA HIS A 26 -5.40 -25.90 0.41
C HIS A 26 -4.62 -27.06 1.01
N PRO A 27 -4.24 -28.09 0.26
CA PRO A 27 -3.30 -29.11 0.75
C PRO A 27 -2.00 -28.46 1.23
N GLY A 28 -1.69 -28.62 2.52
CA GLY A 28 -0.46 -28.09 3.12
C GLY A 28 -0.47 -26.61 3.52
N PHE A 29 -1.55 -25.86 3.25
CA PHE A 29 -1.64 -24.44 3.60
C PHE A 29 -3.09 -24.03 3.94
N ALA A 30 -3.26 -23.19 4.95
CA ALA A 30 -4.55 -22.60 5.27
C ALA A 30 -4.40 -21.10 5.49
N LEU A 31 -5.20 -20.29 4.78
CA LEU A 31 -5.36 -18.88 5.07
C LEU A 31 -6.54 -18.72 6.03
N ASP A 32 -6.30 -18.16 7.20
CA ASP A 32 -7.33 -17.86 8.20
C ASP A 32 -7.08 -16.45 8.73
N VAL A 33 -7.81 -15.49 8.20
CA VAL A 33 -7.61 -14.07 8.48
C VAL A 33 -8.90 -13.39 8.90
N ASP A 34 -8.80 -12.49 9.88
CA ASP A 34 -9.85 -11.56 10.30
C ASP A 34 -9.23 -10.14 10.33
N LEU A 35 -9.71 -9.25 9.47
CA LEU A 35 -9.13 -7.95 9.19
C LEU A 35 -10.16 -6.85 9.31
N ASP A 36 -9.79 -5.76 10.01
CA ASP A 36 -10.53 -4.51 10.06
C ASP A 36 -9.57 -3.38 9.67
N LEU A 37 -9.63 -2.96 8.40
CA LEU A 37 -8.67 -2.05 7.80
C LEU A 37 -9.28 -0.65 7.62
N PRO A 38 -8.44 0.41 7.65
CA PRO A 38 -8.88 1.75 7.32
C PRO A 38 -9.49 1.83 5.91
N GLY A 39 -10.54 2.61 5.76
CA GLY A 39 -11.19 2.87 4.46
C GLY A 39 -10.49 3.91 3.61
N ARG A 40 -9.30 4.34 3.98
CA ARG A 40 -8.42 5.27 3.26
C ARG A 40 -6.97 4.98 3.56
N GLY A 41 -6.08 5.53 2.76
CA GLY A 41 -4.65 5.34 2.93
C GLY A 41 -4.17 3.98 2.43
N VAL A 42 -2.94 3.62 2.75
CA VAL A 42 -2.28 2.40 2.32
C VAL A 42 -2.21 1.41 3.46
N SER A 43 -2.92 0.29 3.34
CA SER A 43 -2.77 -0.88 4.22
C SER A 43 -1.83 -1.88 3.57
N ALA A 44 -0.66 -2.11 4.16
CA ALA A 44 0.31 -3.08 3.66
C ALA A 44 0.04 -4.47 4.24
N LEU A 45 -0.06 -5.48 3.37
CA LEU A 45 0.06 -6.89 3.73
C LEU A 45 1.53 -7.30 3.59
N PHE A 46 2.19 -7.51 4.71
CA PHE A 46 3.60 -7.84 4.79
C PHE A 46 3.82 -9.25 5.36
N GLY A 47 4.91 -9.91 4.97
CA GLY A 47 5.31 -11.23 5.45
C GLY A 47 6.20 -11.93 4.43
N HIS A 48 6.83 -13.05 4.83
CA HIS A 48 7.70 -13.82 3.95
C HIS A 48 6.95 -14.41 2.74
N SER A 49 7.68 -14.88 1.74
CA SER A 49 7.10 -15.58 0.59
C SER A 49 6.34 -16.82 1.07
N GLY A 50 5.13 -17.04 0.52
CA GLY A 50 4.26 -18.15 0.93
C GLY A 50 3.38 -17.87 2.17
N SER A 51 3.49 -16.72 2.84
CA SER A 51 2.67 -16.39 4.02
C SER A 51 1.17 -16.19 3.73
N GLY A 52 0.74 -16.19 2.46
CA GLY A 52 -0.68 -16.09 2.07
C GLY A 52 -1.13 -14.73 1.58
N LYS A 53 -0.24 -13.74 1.41
CA LYS A 53 -0.57 -12.37 0.98
C LYS A 53 -1.36 -12.31 -0.33
N THR A 54 -0.84 -12.94 -1.38
CA THR A 54 -1.51 -13.00 -2.69
C THR A 54 -2.84 -13.73 -2.60
N SER A 55 -2.94 -14.83 -1.84
CA SER A 55 -4.21 -15.55 -1.64
C SER A 55 -5.24 -14.66 -0.94
N CYS A 56 -4.83 -13.91 0.08
CA CYS A 56 -5.67 -12.92 0.75
C CYS A 56 -6.15 -11.85 -0.25
N LEU A 57 -5.23 -11.25 -1.03
CA LEU A 57 -5.56 -10.23 -2.01
C LEU A 57 -6.53 -10.75 -3.10
N ARG A 58 -6.37 -12.00 -3.53
CA ARG A 58 -7.25 -12.65 -4.51
C ARG A 58 -8.67 -12.87 -3.95
N CYS A 59 -8.80 -13.15 -2.65
CA CYS A 59 -10.12 -13.19 -1.96
C CYS A 59 -10.78 -11.82 -1.96
N PHE A 60 -10.05 -10.73 -1.68
CA PHE A 60 -10.56 -9.36 -1.80
C PHE A 60 -11.04 -9.05 -3.23
N ALA A 61 -10.30 -9.52 -4.22
CA ALA A 61 -10.65 -9.34 -5.62
C ALA A 61 -11.86 -10.17 -6.07
N GLY A 62 -12.24 -11.21 -5.33
CA GLY A 62 -13.24 -12.20 -5.75
C GLY A 62 -12.74 -13.12 -6.86
N LEU A 63 -11.42 -13.24 -7.01
CA LEU A 63 -10.76 -14.19 -7.91
C LEU A 63 -10.71 -15.57 -7.29
N ASP A 64 -10.53 -15.64 -5.96
CA ASP A 64 -10.63 -16.87 -5.20
C ASP A 64 -11.85 -16.81 -4.28
N ARG A 65 -12.55 -17.95 -4.15
CA ARG A 65 -13.73 -18.07 -3.30
C ARG A 65 -13.36 -18.86 -2.04
N PRO A 66 -13.24 -18.21 -0.87
CA PRO A 66 -12.97 -18.89 0.39
C PRO A 66 -14.13 -19.81 0.77
N GLN A 67 -13.83 -20.89 1.53
CA GLN A 67 -14.84 -21.79 2.08
C GLN A 67 -15.76 -21.07 3.07
N GLN A 68 -15.20 -20.16 3.86
CA GLN A 68 -15.93 -19.22 4.68
C GLN A 68 -15.39 -17.82 4.40
N GLY A 69 -16.25 -16.88 4.07
CA GLY A 69 -15.82 -15.54 3.71
C GLY A 69 -16.87 -14.50 4.05
N TYR A 70 -16.37 -13.40 4.57
CA TYR A 70 -17.09 -12.16 4.74
C TYR A 70 -16.23 -11.03 4.19
N LEU A 71 -16.80 -10.14 3.39
CA LEU A 71 -16.12 -8.95 2.90
C LEU A 71 -17.11 -7.81 2.75
N GLN A 72 -16.82 -6.71 3.45
CA GLN A 72 -17.50 -5.44 3.33
C GLN A 72 -16.47 -4.35 3.04
N VAL A 73 -16.75 -3.50 2.07
CA VAL A 73 -15.88 -2.38 1.66
C VAL A 73 -16.71 -1.10 1.64
N ALA A 74 -16.36 -0.14 2.49
CA ALA A 74 -17.05 1.14 2.61
C ALA A 74 -18.59 0.97 2.67
N GLY A 75 -19.06 0.14 3.59
CA GLY A 75 -20.47 -0.16 3.81
C GLY A 75 -21.12 -1.13 2.80
N GLU A 76 -20.49 -1.39 1.65
CA GLU A 76 -21.01 -2.31 0.64
C GLU A 76 -20.59 -3.76 0.91
N LEU A 77 -21.55 -4.66 0.98
CA LEU A 77 -21.30 -6.09 1.16
C LEU A 77 -20.87 -6.73 -0.18
N TRP A 78 -19.67 -7.33 -0.22
CA TRP A 78 -19.17 -8.03 -1.39
C TRP A 78 -19.18 -9.54 -1.25
N GLN A 79 -19.16 -10.03 -0.01
CA GLN A 79 -19.25 -11.46 0.27
C GLN A 79 -19.79 -11.72 1.67
N ASP A 80 -20.67 -12.74 1.78
CA ASP A 80 -21.15 -13.29 3.04
C ASP A 80 -21.51 -14.76 2.81
N SER A 81 -20.65 -15.67 3.24
CA SER A 81 -20.85 -17.09 3.05
C SER A 81 -21.98 -17.65 3.89
N GLU A 82 -22.33 -17.04 5.04
CA GLU A 82 -23.47 -17.45 5.88
C GLU A 82 -24.79 -17.16 5.15
N ARG A 83 -24.85 -16.07 4.38
CA ARG A 83 -26.01 -15.68 3.57
C ARG A 83 -25.97 -16.23 2.14
N GLY A 84 -24.93 -16.98 1.78
CA GLY A 84 -24.73 -17.48 0.41
C GLY A 84 -24.45 -16.39 -0.61
N PHE A 85 -24.10 -15.17 -0.17
CA PHE A 85 -23.85 -14.03 -1.06
C PHE A 85 -22.39 -13.96 -1.49
N PHE A 86 -22.16 -13.80 -2.80
CA PHE A 86 -20.84 -13.59 -3.39
C PHE A 86 -20.94 -12.68 -4.61
N LEU A 87 -20.35 -11.48 -4.50
CA LEU A 87 -20.22 -10.57 -5.63
C LEU A 87 -19.01 -11.00 -6.48
N PRO A 88 -19.20 -11.41 -7.74
CA PRO A 88 -18.08 -11.87 -8.57
C PRO A 88 -17.13 -10.73 -8.92
N ALA A 89 -15.86 -11.05 -9.21
CA ALA A 89 -14.77 -10.09 -9.42
C ALA A 89 -15.13 -8.96 -10.41
N HIS A 90 -15.78 -9.28 -11.53
CA HIS A 90 -16.13 -8.29 -12.55
C HIS A 90 -17.26 -7.30 -12.14
N LYS A 91 -17.91 -7.54 -11.01
CA LYS A 91 -18.91 -6.63 -10.42
C LYS A 91 -18.35 -5.86 -9.22
N ARG A 92 -17.19 -6.25 -8.68
CA ARG A 92 -16.52 -5.50 -7.61
C ARG A 92 -15.88 -4.26 -8.19
N ALA A 93 -16.08 -3.11 -7.54
CA ALA A 93 -15.47 -1.84 -7.94
C ALA A 93 -14.00 -1.80 -7.49
N ILE A 94 -13.15 -2.65 -8.05
CA ILE A 94 -11.72 -2.77 -7.73
C ILE A 94 -10.83 -2.36 -8.90
N GLY A 95 -9.67 -1.80 -8.58
CA GLY A 95 -8.50 -1.78 -9.46
C GLY A 95 -7.52 -2.86 -8.99
N TYR A 96 -7.05 -3.72 -9.88
CA TYR A 96 -6.04 -4.73 -9.55
C TYR A 96 -4.77 -4.48 -10.35
N VAL A 97 -3.67 -4.30 -9.64
CA VAL A 97 -2.32 -4.16 -10.18
C VAL A 97 -1.57 -5.44 -9.86
N PHE A 98 -1.22 -6.20 -10.87
CA PHE A 98 -0.45 -7.44 -10.74
C PHE A 98 1.05 -7.14 -10.64
N GLN A 99 1.82 -8.09 -10.18
CA GLN A 99 3.29 -8.04 -10.12
C GLN A 99 3.88 -7.69 -11.48
N ASP A 100 3.44 -8.36 -12.54
CA ASP A 100 3.64 -7.92 -13.92
C ASP A 100 2.47 -7.01 -14.31
N ALA A 101 2.76 -5.89 -14.94
CA ALA A 101 1.72 -4.90 -15.29
C ALA A 101 0.59 -5.43 -16.19
N ASN A 102 0.79 -6.60 -16.81
CA ASN A 102 -0.17 -7.31 -17.64
C ASN A 102 -0.93 -6.41 -18.64
N LEU A 103 -0.17 -5.51 -19.31
CA LEU A 103 -0.75 -4.65 -20.34
C LEU A 103 -1.15 -5.47 -21.56
N PHE A 104 -2.21 -5.04 -22.24
CA PHE A 104 -2.60 -5.64 -23.51
C PHE A 104 -1.54 -5.34 -24.58
N PRO A 105 -0.76 -6.32 -25.04
CA PRO A 105 0.42 -6.08 -25.90
C PRO A 105 0.06 -5.54 -27.29
N HIS A 106 -1.16 -5.76 -27.75
CA HIS A 106 -1.69 -5.32 -29.04
C HIS A 106 -2.36 -3.94 -28.99
N LEU A 107 -2.39 -3.29 -27.84
CA LEU A 107 -2.99 -1.97 -27.65
C LEU A 107 -1.92 -0.96 -27.23
N SER A 108 -1.97 0.26 -27.77
CA SER A 108 -1.15 1.37 -27.28
C SER A 108 -1.47 1.69 -25.81
N VAL A 109 -0.62 2.47 -25.16
CA VAL A 109 -0.86 2.94 -23.78
C VAL A 109 -2.24 3.60 -23.68
N ARG A 110 -2.58 4.53 -24.57
CA ARG A 110 -3.88 5.19 -24.63
C ARG A 110 -5.03 4.16 -24.64
N LYS A 111 -4.97 3.20 -25.54
CA LYS A 111 -6.02 2.17 -25.67
C LYS A 111 -6.07 1.23 -24.47
N ASN A 112 -4.94 0.95 -23.82
CA ASN A 112 -4.89 0.19 -22.57
C ASN A 112 -5.66 0.91 -21.45
N LEU A 113 -5.48 2.22 -21.30
CA LEU A 113 -6.18 3.03 -20.31
C LEU A 113 -7.67 3.14 -20.61
N GLU A 114 -8.02 3.48 -21.85
CA GLU A 114 -9.41 3.62 -22.30
C GLU A 114 -10.20 2.31 -22.22
N TYR A 115 -9.53 1.15 -22.32
CA TYR A 115 -10.18 -0.16 -22.28
C TYR A 115 -11.02 -0.40 -21.02
N GLY A 116 -10.44 -0.07 -19.85
CA GLY A 116 -11.17 -0.14 -18.58
C GLY A 116 -12.17 1.01 -18.42
N GLN A 117 -11.74 2.22 -18.72
CA GLN A 117 -12.53 3.44 -18.52
C GLN A 117 -13.86 3.43 -19.29
N ARG A 118 -13.88 2.89 -20.52
CA ARG A 118 -15.10 2.82 -21.36
C ARG A 118 -16.20 1.93 -20.77
N ARG A 119 -15.85 1.03 -19.85
CA ARG A 119 -16.82 0.16 -19.16
C ARG A 119 -17.48 0.82 -17.97
N ILE A 120 -16.94 1.96 -17.52
CA ILE A 120 -17.49 2.72 -16.41
C ILE A 120 -18.38 3.84 -16.97
N PRO A 121 -19.67 3.91 -16.59
CA PRO A 121 -20.55 5.02 -16.97
C PRO A 121 -19.92 6.37 -16.61
N ALA A 122 -20.05 7.36 -17.50
CA ALA A 122 -19.41 8.67 -17.32
C ALA A 122 -19.72 9.31 -15.96
N ALA A 123 -20.96 9.17 -15.48
CA ALA A 123 -21.39 9.70 -14.18
C ALA A 123 -20.72 9.01 -12.96
N GLN A 124 -20.12 7.84 -13.15
CA GLN A 124 -19.44 7.09 -12.09
C GLN A 124 -17.91 7.26 -12.12
N ARG A 125 -17.39 7.96 -13.12
CA ARG A 125 -15.95 8.22 -13.26
C ARG A 125 -15.52 9.29 -12.27
N LYS A 126 -14.86 8.88 -11.19
CA LYS A 126 -14.31 9.77 -10.17
C LYS A 126 -12.87 10.20 -10.50
N VAL A 127 -12.09 9.32 -11.14
CA VAL A 127 -10.71 9.60 -11.56
C VAL A 127 -10.72 9.94 -13.05
N ALA A 128 -10.35 11.19 -13.37
CA ALA A 128 -10.20 11.64 -14.75
C ALA A 128 -8.93 11.01 -15.39
N LEU A 129 -8.98 10.75 -16.70
CA LEU A 129 -7.82 10.22 -17.42
C LEU A 129 -6.62 11.16 -17.28
N ASP A 130 -6.81 12.47 -17.48
CA ASP A 130 -5.74 13.47 -17.39
C ASP A 130 -5.13 13.53 -16.00
N GLN A 131 -5.94 13.37 -14.95
CA GLN A 131 -5.46 13.28 -13.57
C GLN A 131 -4.53 12.06 -13.39
N ALA A 132 -4.94 10.89 -13.86
CA ALA A 132 -4.11 9.67 -13.80
C ALA A 132 -2.81 9.83 -14.61
N LEU A 133 -2.85 10.49 -15.77
CA LEU A 133 -1.69 10.76 -16.60
C LEU A 133 -0.69 11.68 -15.91
N GLN A 134 -1.15 12.75 -15.27
CA GLN A 134 -0.32 13.71 -14.53
C GLN A 134 0.26 13.06 -13.27
N LEU A 135 -0.58 12.38 -12.50
CA LEU A 135 -0.19 11.71 -11.26
C LEU A 135 0.95 10.72 -11.47
N LEU A 136 0.90 9.94 -12.56
CA LEU A 136 1.87 8.89 -12.87
C LEU A 136 2.94 9.31 -13.90
N GLY A 137 2.89 10.54 -14.41
CA GLY A 137 3.88 11.09 -15.32
C GLY A 137 3.99 10.31 -16.64
N ILE A 138 2.87 9.81 -17.19
CA ILE A 138 2.85 8.92 -18.36
C ILE A 138 2.25 9.54 -19.62
N GLY A 139 1.93 10.83 -19.61
CA GLY A 139 1.29 11.51 -20.75
C GLY A 139 2.09 11.40 -22.07
N HIS A 140 3.40 11.45 -21.98
CA HIS A 140 4.32 11.31 -23.12
C HIS A 140 4.42 9.88 -23.69
N LEU A 141 3.80 8.88 -23.03
CA LEU A 141 3.84 7.48 -23.43
C LEU A 141 2.59 7.03 -24.20
N LEU A 142 1.56 7.85 -24.32
CA LEU A 142 0.21 7.46 -24.76
C LEU A 142 0.18 6.72 -26.10
N GLU A 143 1.03 7.11 -27.04
CA GLU A 143 1.05 6.51 -28.38
C GLU A 143 2.02 5.31 -28.49
N ARG A 144 2.78 5.03 -27.42
CA ARG A 144 3.71 3.90 -27.41
C ARG A 144 2.98 2.57 -27.21
N MET A 145 3.60 1.49 -27.75
CA MET A 145 3.18 0.12 -27.47
C MET A 145 3.86 -0.39 -26.19
N PRO A 146 3.27 -1.34 -25.45
CA PRO A 146 3.86 -1.91 -24.24
C PRO A 146 5.27 -2.46 -24.40
N SER A 147 5.62 -2.98 -25.58
CA SER A 147 6.95 -3.49 -25.90
C SER A 147 8.03 -2.40 -25.93
N ALA A 148 7.64 -1.15 -26.15
CA ALA A 148 8.56 0.01 -26.21
C ALA A 148 8.70 0.72 -24.86
N LEU A 149 8.15 0.15 -23.76
CA LEU A 149 8.18 0.73 -22.42
C LEU A 149 9.27 0.06 -21.56
N SER A 150 9.91 0.83 -20.71
CA SER A 150 10.72 0.29 -19.60
C SER A 150 9.85 -0.43 -18.57
N GLY A 151 10.45 -1.23 -17.68
CA GLY A 151 9.71 -1.91 -16.61
C GLY A 151 8.93 -0.94 -15.73
N GLY A 152 9.56 0.17 -15.29
CA GLY A 152 8.90 1.18 -14.48
C GLY A 152 7.78 1.93 -15.22
N GLU A 153 7.96 2.23 -16.52
CA GLU A 153 6.90 2.82 -17.35
C GLU A 153 5.73 1.86 -17.51
N ARG A 154 5.98 0.57 -17.78
CA ARG A 154 4.92 -0.46 -17.84
C ARG A 154 4.14 -0.52 -16.53
N GLN A 155 4.84 -0.49 -15.38
CA GLN A 155 4.19 -0.55 -14.08
C GLN A 155 3.32 0.69 -13.83
N ARG A 156 3.81 1.89 -14.11
CA ARG A 156 3.01 3.13 -13.99
C ARG A 156 1.77 3.12 -14.89
N VAL A 157 1.90 2.62 -16.11
CA VAL A 157 0.74 2.44 -17.02
C VAL A 157 -0.24 1.40 -16.46
N GLY A 158 0.22 0.31 -15.87
CA GLY A 158 -0.62 -0.70 -15.21
C GLY A 158 -1.42 -0.11 -14.05
N ILE A 159 -0.78 0.71 -13.23
CA ILE A 159 -1.43 1.44 -12.12
C ILE A 159 -2.46 2.43 -12.67
N ALA A 160 -2.09 3.23 -13.68
CA ALA A 160 -3.04 4.16 -14.32
C ALA A 160 -4.26 3.45 -14.86
N ARG A 161 -4.08 2.29 -15.52
CA ARG A 161 -5.18 1.48 -16.06
C ARG A 161 -6.13 1.00 -14.96
N ALA A 162 -5.62 0.66 -13.79
CA ALA A 162 -6.45 0.31 -12.65
C ALA A 162 -7.20 1.54 -12.11
N LEU A 163 -6.54 2.70 -12.01
CA LEU A 163 -7.12 3.93 -11.46
C LEU A 163 -8.23 4.52 -12.32
N VAL A 164 -8.10 4.54 -13.65
CA VAL A 164 -9.12 5.13 -14.54
C VAL A 164 -10.44 4.36 -14.55
N THR A 165 -10.49 3.19 -13.93
CA THR A 165 -11.75 2.48 -13.64
C THR A 165 -12.48 3.05 -12.43
N SER A 166 -11.91 4.07 -11.76
CA SER A 166 -12.49 4.72 -10.57
C SER A 166 -12.87 3.72 -9.47
N PRO A 167 -11.90 2.90 -9.02
CA PRO A 167 -12.16 1.84 -8.07
C PRO A 167 -12.50 2.37 -6.68
N ARG A 168 -13.26 1.59 -5.90
CA ARG A 168 -13.47 1.82 -4.46
C ARG A 168 -12.37 1.24 -3.59
N LEU A 169 -11.60 0.30 -4.16
CA LEU A 169 -10.46 -0.34 -3.51
C LEU A 169 -9.40 -0.66 -4.57
N LEU A 170 -8.18 -0.22 -4.33
CA LEU A 170 -7.04 -0.52 -5.18
C LEU A 170 -6.20 -1.65 -4.56
N LEU A 171 -6.05 -2.74 -5.29
CA LEU A 171 -5.30 -3.91 -4.89
C LEU A 171 -3.98 -3.96 -5.66
N MET A 172 -2.85 -4.02 -4.97
CA MET A 172 -1.52 -4.08 -5.58
C MET A 172 -0.77 -5.30 -5.07
N ASP A 173 -0.49 -6.24 -5.97
CA ASP A 173 0.19 -7.49 -5.68
C ASP A 173 1.66 -7.41 -6.07
N GLU A 174 2.53 -7.12 -5.10
CA GLU A 174 3.99 -6.95 -5.26
C GLU A 174 4.35 -6.07 -6.49
N PRO A 175 3.79 -4.87 -6.64
CA PRO A 175 3.85 -4.13 -7.90
C PRO A 175 5.25 -3.68 -8.31
N LEU A 176 6.22 -3.73 -7.39
CA LEU A 176 7.60 -3.32 -7.66
C LEU A 176 8.60 -4.49 -7.64
N ALA A 177 8.15 -5.74 -7.40
CA ALA A 177 9.05 -6.87 -7.19
C ALA A 177 9.94 -7.18 -8.42
N SER A 178 9.42 -6.98 -9.64
CA SER A 178 10.15 -7.21 -10.89
C SER A 178 11.10 -6.09 -11.31
N LEU A 179 11.22 -5.01 -10.49
CA LEU A 179 12.03 -3.85 -10.79
C LEU A 179 13.35 -3.87 -10.00
N ASP A 180 14.42 -3.43 -10.65
CA ASP A 180 15.68 -3.11 -9.96
C ASP A 180 15.53 -1.89 -9.04
N LEU A 181 16.48 -1.69 -8.13
CA LEU A 181 16.45 -0.61 -7.12
C LEU A 181 16.29 0.79 -7.75
N LYS A 182 16.98 1.04 -8.87
CA LYS A 182 16.90 2.32 -9.56
C LYS A 182 15.47 2.59 -10.05
N ARG A 183 14.84 1.61 -10.71
CA ARG A 183 13.48 1.72 -11.22
C ARG A 183 12.44 1.75 -10.10
N LYS A 184 12.67 1.04 -8.99
CA LYS A 184 11.83 1.18 -7.78
C LYS A 184 11.81 2.62 -7.30
N ASN A 185 12.98 3.25 -7.18
CA ASN A 185 13.11 4.64 -6.76
C ASN A 185 12.49 5.64 -7.74
N GLU A 186 12.39 5.30 -9.03
CA GLU A 186 11.65 6.09 -10.02
C GLU A 186 10.13 5.99 -9.85
N VAL A 187 9.59 4.83 -9.42
CA VAL A 187 8.14 4.59 -9.32
C VAL A 187 7.58 5.00 -7.95
N LEU A 188 8.33 4.79 -6.86
CA LEU A 188 7.88 5.06 -5.49
C LEU A 188 7.33 6.49 -5.26
N PRO A 189 7.92 7.57 -5.80
CA PRO A 189 7.36 8.92 -5.66
C PRO A 189 5.95 9.06 -6.25
N TYR A 190 5.66 8.35 -7.34
CA TYR A 190 4.32 8.36 -7.94
C TYR A 190 3.29 7.63 -7.08
N LEU A 191 3.71 6.54 -6.39
CA LEU A 191 2.85 5.83 -5.44
C LEU A 191 2.58 6.68 -4.19
N GLN A 192 3.56 7.44 -3.71
CA GLN A 192 3.37 8.38 -2.60
C GLN A 192 2.37 9.47 -2.97
N ARG A 193 2.54 10.11 -4.13
CA ARG A 193 1.59 11.11 -4.64
C ARG A 193 0.19 10.54 -4.82
N LEU A 194 0.06 9.31 -5.31
CA LEU A 194 -1.23 8.62 -5.44
C LEU A 194 -1.93 8.52 -4.09
N HIS A 195 -1.21 8.15 -3.04
CA HIS A 195 -1.73 8.08 -1.69
C HIS A 195 -2.18 9.45 -1.14
N GLU A 196 -1.41 10.52 -1.44
CA GLU A 196 -1.70 11.88 -0.98
C GLU A 196 -2.86 12.54 -1.72
N GLU A 197 -2.99 12.29 -3.04
CA GLU A 197 -3.92 12.99 -3.92
C GLU A 197 -5.26 12.26 -4.10
N LEU A 198 -5.32 10.94 -3.83
CA LEU A 198 -6.54 10.13 -4.05
C LEU A 198 -7.06 9.56 -2.73
N ASP A 199 -8.34 9.81 -2.48
CA ASP A 199 -9.07 9.23 -1.33
C ASP A 199 -9.60 7.83 -1.67
N ILE A 200 -8.70 6.94 -2.13
CA ILE A 200 -8.99 5.55 -2.47
C ILE A 200 -8.16 4.66 -1.55
N PRO A 201 -8.78 3.76 -0.77
CA PRO A 201 -8.03 2.80 0.03
C PRO A 201 -7.19 1.88 -0.86
N VAL A 202 -5.95 1.66 -0.47
CA VAL A 202 -5.00 0.79 -1.17
C VAL A 202 -4.64 -0.39 -0.28
N LEU A 203 -4.78 -1.60 -0.79
CA LEU A 203 -4.22 -2.80 -0.18
C LEU A 203 -2.95 -3.18 -0.95
N TYR A 204 -1.81 -3.02 -0.30
CA TYR A 204 -0.49 -3.13 -0.91
C TYR A 204 0.24 -4.37 -0.39
N VAL A 205 0.48 -5.35 -1.24
CA VAL A 205 1.27 -6.53 -0.90
C VAL A 205 2.73 -6.27 -1.21
N SER A 206 3.59 -6.46 -0.23
CA SER A 206 5.05 -6.43 -0.40
C SER A 206 5.74 -7.32 0.63
N HIS A 207 6.95 -7.75 0.30
CA HIS A 207 7.90 -8.37 1.22
C HIS A 207 9.14 -7.49 1.44
N ALA A 208 9.15 -6.27 0.88
CA ALA A 208 10.24 -5.32 1.00
C ALA A 208 9.94 -4.31 2.13
N PRO A 209 10.71 -4.32 3.25
CA PRO A 209 10.48 -3.40 4.36
C PRO A 209 10.54 -1.93 3.94
N ASP A 210 11.49 -1.58 3.07
CA ASP A 210 11.67 -0.21 2.58
C ASP A 210 10.43 0.35 1.86
N GLU A 211 9.73 -0.49 1.08
CA GLU A 211 8.50 -0.09 0.40
C GLU A 211 7.38 0.15 1.41
N VAL A 212 7.24 -0.75 2.39
CA VAL A 212 6.22 -0.67 3.44
C VAL A 212 6.45 0.55 4.33
N ALA A 213 7.67 0.77 4.80
CA ALA A 213 8.02 1.93 5.63
C ALA A 213 7.72 3.26 4.91
N ARG A 214 7.89 3.28 3.59
CA ARG A 214 7.72 4.49 2.78
C ARG A 214 6.26 4.78 2.41
N LEU A 215 5.47 3.73 2.14
CA LEU A 215 4.13 3.87 1.57
C LEU A 215 3.00 3.63 2.56
N ALA A 216 3.17 2.74 3.56
CA ALA A 216 2.06 2.27 4.36
C ALA A 216 1.69 3.22 5.51
N ASP A 217 0.41 3.26 5.85
CA ASP A 217 -0.15 3.88 7.05
C ASP A 217 -0.55 2.81 8.06
N HIS A 218 -1.00 1.67 7.56
CA HIS A 218 -1.44 0.52 8.34
C HIS A 218 -0.66 -0.72 7.91
N LEU A 219 -0.20 -1.51 8.86
CA LEU A 219 0.55 -2.74 8.61
C LEU A 219 -0.24 -3.95 9.08
N VAL A 220 -0.34 -4.95 8.22
CA VAL A 220 -0.82 -6.29 8.53
C VAL A 220 0.33 -7.26 8.31
N LEU A 221 0.81 -7.88 9.38
CA LEU A 221 1.81 -8.93 9.32
C LEU A 221 1.12 -10.28 9.16
N LEU A 222 1.38 -10.93 8.03
CA LEU A 222 0.92 -12.28 7.74
C LEU A 222 2.05 -13.30 7.89
N ASP A 223 1.77 -14.35 8.62
CA ASP A 223 2.68 -15.48 8.80
C ASP A 223 1.89 -16.78 8.79
N GLU A 224 2.33 -17.76 7.98
CA GLU A 224 1.67 -19.06 7.81
C GLU A 224 0.15 -18.99 7.62
N GLY A 225 -0.31 -18.00 6.86
CA GLY A 225 -1.74 -17.80 6.56
C GLY A 225 -2.55 -17.15 7.68
N GLN A 226 -1.92 -16.68 8.75
CA GLN A 226 -2.57 -16.03 9.89
C GLN A 226 -2.11 -14.59 10.07
N VAL A 227 -2.96 -13.75 10.66
CA VAL A 227 -2.61 -12.39 11.06
C VAL A 227 -1.87 -12.44 12.40
N ARG A 228 -0.58 -12.09 12.41
CA ARG A 228 0.24 -11.98 13.62
C ARG A 228 0.08 -10.61 14.27
N ALA A 229 -0.04 -9.57 13.45
CA ALA A 229 -0.27 -8.22 13.90
C ALA A 229 -1.05 -7.42 12.86
N SER A 230 -1.88 -6.48 13.32
CA SER A 230 -2.56 -5.49 12.48
C SER A 230 -2.70 -4.20 13.27
N GLY A 231 -2.27 -3.07 12.70
CA GLY A 231 -2.33 -1.77 13.36
C GLY A 231 -1.65 -0.65 12.56
N PRO A 232 -1.68 0.59 13.09
CA PRO A 232 -0.94 1.69 12.50
C PRO A 232 0.54 1.32 12.30
N LEU A 233 1.12 1.66 11.16
CA LEU A 233 2.48 1.26 10.80
C LEU A 233 3.49 1.55 11.92
N LYS A 234 3.49 2.78 12.42
CA LYS A 234 4.47 3.25 13.41
C LYS A 234 4.40 2.45 14.71
N GLU A 235 3.19 2.20 15.20
CA GLU A 235 2.97 1.43 16.43
C GLU A 235 3.35 -0.05 16.24
N THR A 236 3.02 -0.60 15.07
CA THR A 236 3.28 -2.00 14.75
C THR A 236 4.78 -2.27 14.59
N LEU A 237 5.53 -1.36 13.96
CA LEU A 237 7.00 -1.48 13.81
C LEU A 237 7.75 -1.43 15.16
N LEU A 238 7.20 -0.73 16.17
CA LEU A 238 7.81 -0.62 17.49
C LEU A 238 7.52 -1.82 18.42
N ARG A 239 6.72 -2.78 17.99
CA ARG A 239 6.38 -3.95 18.79
C ARG A 239 7.57 -4.90 18.91
N ALA A 240 8.08 -5.07 20.14
CA ALA A 240 9.23 -5.90 20.45
C ALA A 240 9.00 -7.42 20.27
N ASP A 241 7.72 -7.85 20.21
CA ASP A 241 7.33 -9.25 20.04
C ASP A 241 7.26 -9.68 18.55
N LEU A 242 7.52 -8.75 17.62
CA LEU A 242 7.49 -9.03 16.19
C LEU A 242 8.90 -9.25 15.62
N PRO A 243 9.03 -10.03 14.53
CA PRO A 243 10.33 -10.34 13.93
C PRO A 243 11.19 -9.12 13.57
N PHE A 244 10.56 -7.97 13.29
CA PHE A 244 11.27 -6.73 12.93
C PHE A 244 12.09 -6.12 14.06
N ALA A 245 11.78 -6.45 15.33
CA ALA A 245 12.42 -5.82 16.49
C ALA A 245 13.76 -6.44 16.85
N SER A 246 14.05 -7.63 16.35
CA SER A 246 15.22 -8.43 16.75
C SER A 246 16.31 -8.54 15.69
N ASP A 247 16.07 -8.05 14.48
CA ASP A 247 17.05 -8.09 13.39
C ASP A 247 17.87 -6.78 13.32
N ASP A 248 19.08 -6.85 12.74
CA ASP A 248 19.92 -5.69 12.39
C ASP A 248 19.18 -4.69 11.47
N GLU A 249 18.01 -5.06 10.97
CA GLU A 249 17.12 -4.26 10.16
C GLU A 249 15.99 -3.61 10.95
N ALA A 250 15.99 -3.69 12.30
CA ALA A 250 15.02 -2.98 13.12
C ALA A 250 15.00 -1.49 12.76
N GLU A 251 13.81 -0.98 12.47
CA GLU A 251 13.65 0.39 12.00
C GLU A 251 12.43 1.07 12.62
N ALA A 252 12.54 2.38 12.81
CA ALA A 252 11.45 3.23 13.20
C ALA A 252 11.11 4.21 12.07
N VAL A 253 9.83 4.53 11.94
CA VAL A 253 9.33 5.51 10.98
C VAL A 253 8.78 6.70 11.74
N ILE A 254 9.31 7.88 11.45
CA ILE A 254 8.93 9.15 12.09
C ILE A 254 8.48 10.13 11.02
N ASP A 255 7.35 10.80 11.22
CA ASP A 255 6.98 11.93 10.37
C ASP A 255 7.57 13.21 10.99
N GLY A 256 8.21 14.02 10.14
CA GLY A 256 8.73 15.32 10.48
C GLY A 256 8.14 16.39 9.58
N GLN A 257 8.26 17.64 10.02
CA GLN A 257 7.89 18.81 9.22
C GLN A 257 9.09 19.68 8.98
N VAL A 258 9.35 20.06 7.73
CA VAL A 258 10.47 20.93 7.37
C VAL A 258 10.31 22.28 8.06
N CYS A 259 11.31 22.64 8.86
CA CYS A 259 11.38 23.93 9.55
C CYS A 259 12.53 24.83 9.07
N GLY A 260 13.49 24.25 8.33
CA GLY A 260 14.62 25.00 7.79
C GLY A 260 15.57 24.16 6.94
N HIS A 261 16.60 24.82 6.44
CA HIS A 261 17.70 24.19 5.72
C HIS A 261 19.00 24.96 6.00
N ASP A 262 20.01 24.24 6.46
CA ASP A 262 21.35 24.78 6.66
C ASP A 262 22.16 24.63 5.36
N ALA A 263 22.27 25.73 4.63
CA ALA A 263 22.93 25.74 3.33
C ALA A 263 24.45 25.54 3.41
N ALA A 264 25.07 25.78 4.57
CA ALA A 264 26.51 25.61 4.75
C ALA A 264 26.92 24.13 4.81
N TYR A 265 26.02 23.28 5.33
CA TYR A 265 26.25 21.85 5.50
C TYR A 265 25.29 20.97 4.69
N ASP A 266 24.41 21.59 3.88
CA ASP A 266 23.34 20.91 3.11
C ASP A 266 22.46 19.99 4.00
N LEU A 267 22.05 20.54 5.16
CA LEU A 267 21.26 19.81 6.15
C LEU A 267 19.82 20.32 6.20
N LEU A 268 18.88 19.44 5.87
CA LEU A 268 17.46 19.69 6.07
C LEU A 268 17.12 19.59 7.57
N GLN A 269 16.36 20.57 8.07
CA GLN A 269 15.94 20.65 9.46
C GLN A 269 14.46 20.27 9.57
N LEU A 270 14.16 19.32 10.46
CA LEU A 270 12.82 18.77 10.66
C LEU A 270 12.39 18.92 12.10
N ASN A 271 11.21 19.49 12.32
CA ASN A 271 10.52 19.43 13.61
C ASN A 271 9.82 18.07 13.75
N LEU A 272 9.96 17.46 14.92
CA LEU A 272 9.31 16.20 15.25
C LEU A 272 8.02 16.48 16.03
N PRO A 273 6.86 15.86 15.68
CA PRO A 273 5.62 16.06 16.41
C PRO A 273 5.76 15.66 17.89
N GLY A 274 5.30 16.54 18.78
CA GLY A 274 5.34 16.31 20.23
C GLY A 274 6.73 16.42 20.88
N SER A 275 7.73 16.97 20.18
CA SER A 275 9.09 17.17 20.68
C SER A 275 9.61 18.57 20.32
N GLU A 276 10.43 19.15 21.19
CA GLU A 276 11.20 20.36 20.86
C GLU A 276 12.50 20.04 20.07
N ALA A 277 12.77 18.77 19.84
CA ALA A 277 13.97 18.34 19.13
C ALA A 277 13.86 18.63 17.62
N CYS A 278 14.94 19.15 17.06
CA CYS A 278 15.12 19.34 15.64
C CYS A 278 16.05 18.25 15.09
N LEU A 279 15.53 17.44 14.17
CA LEU A 279 16.31 16.43 13.45
C LEU A 279 16.99 17.11 12.25
N ARG A 280 18.27 16.84 12.05
CA ARG A 280 19.06 17.35 10.91
C ARG A 280 19.48 16.19 10.03
N LEU A 281 19.21 16.27 8.73
CA LEU A 281 19.48 15.21 7.77
C LEU A 281 20.17 15.77 6.54
N PRO A 282 21.17 15.09 5.96
CA PRO A 282 21.76 15.43 4.68
C PRO A 282 20.70 15.33 3.57
N HIS A 283 20.19 16.46 3.12
CA HIS A 283 19.19 16.52 2.05
C HIS A 283 19.09 17.95 1.50
N ALA A 284 18.87 18.06 0.20
CA ALA A 284 18.62 19.35 -0.43
C ALA A 284 17.40 20.06 0.18
N ALA A 285 17.35 21.39 0.03
CA ALA A 285 16.26 22.19 0.55
C ALA A 285 14.90 21.73 0.04
N LEU A 286 13.93 21.61 0.93
CA LEU A 286 12.52 21.37 0.65
C LEU A 286 11.68 22.57 1.12
N PRO A 287 10.46 22.74 0.56
CA PRO A 287 9.55 23.80 1.00
C PRO A 287 9.29 23.74 2.51
N SER A 288 9.21 24.90 3.15
CA SER A 288 8.83 25.00 4.57
C SER A 288 7.46 24.37 4.81
N ALA A 289 7.30 23.76 5.96
CA ALA A 289 6.11 23.00 6.36
C ALA A 289 5.81 21.75 5.52
N HIS A 290 6.69 21.37 4.58
CA HIS A 290 6.56 20.10 3.88
C HIS A 290 6.68 18.92 4.87
N ARG A 291 5.79 17.94 4.75
CA ARG A 291 5.85 16.72 5.57
C ARG A 291 6.84 15.74 4.97
N VAL A 292 7.71 15.22 5.81
CA VAL A 292 8.75 14.25 5.42
C VAL A 292 8.63 13.03 6.33
N ARG A 293 8.62 11.86 5.74
CA ARG A 293 8.71 10.59 6.47
C ARG A 293 10.18 10.17 6.53
N VAL A 294 10.70 10.01 7.73
CA VAL A 294 12.09 9.63 8.01
C VAL A 294 12.11 8.20 8.53
N LYS A 295 12.94 7.37 7.93
CA LYS A 295 13.23 6.03 8.39
C LYS A 295 14.56 6.04 9.16
N ILE A 296 14.55 5.53 10.38
CA ILE A 296 15.72 5.44 11.25
C ILE A 296 15.98 3.96 11.51
N LYS A 297 17.14 3.46 11.12
CA LYS A 297 17.56 2.09 11.42
C LYS A 297 18.20 2.04 12.80
N ALA A 298 17.90 1.02 13.59
CA ALA A 298 18.45 0.87 14.94
C ALA A 298 19.98 0.87 14.96
N ARG A 299 20.61 0.26 13.95
CA ARG A 299 22.07 0.22 13.78
C ARG A 299 22.71 1.59 13.54
N ASP A 300 21.95 2.58 13.08
CA ASP A 300 22.43 3.93 12.78
C ASP A 300 22.25 4.87 14.00
N VAL A 301 21.70 4.37 15.13
CA VAL A 301 21.45 5.12 16.34
C VAL A 301 22.53 4.87 17.37
N SER A 302 23.16 5.96 17.85
CA SER A 302 24.07 5.92 18.98
C SER A 302 23.43 6.60 20.19
N LEU A 303 23.53 6.00 21.38
CA LEU A 303 23.07 6.56 22.62
C LEU A 303 24.24 7.13 23.41
N SER A 304 24.13 8.38 23.86
CA SER A 304 25.11 9.02 24.74
C SER A 304 24.42 9.57 25.99
N LEU A 305 25.07 9.38 27.14
CA LEU A 305 24.62 9.95 28.43
C LEU A 305 24.91 11.46 28.52
N GLN A 306 25.78 11.98 27.68
CA GLN A 306 26.15 13.40 27.65
C GLN A 306 25.98 13.91 26.22
N ARG A 307 25.67 15.19 26.10
CA ARG A 307 25.60 15.84 24.78
C ARG A 307 26.98 15.74 24.12
N ALA A 308 27.01 15.18 22.91
CA ALA A 308 28.24 15.07 22.14
C ALA A 308 28.76 16.49 21.77
N GLU A 309 29.89 16.89 22.33
CA GLU A 309 30.59 18.12 21.96
C GLU A 309 31.58 17.77 20.84
N GLY A 310 31.34 18.30 19.63
CA GLY A 310 32.27 18.14 18.49
C GLY A 310 32.02 16.94 17.58
N SER A 311 30.89 16.25 17.67
CA SER A 311 30.49 15.31 16.64
C SER A 311 29.56 16.00 15.63
N SER A 312 29.94 16.01 14.36
CA SER A 312 29.00 16.23 13.27
C SER A 312 28.10 15.01 13.18
N LEU A 313 26.86 15.12 13.56
CA LEU A 313 25.84 14.16 13.18
C LEU A 313 25.38 14.48 11.78
#